data_1d85c404f928b5b5d4aa86c4cae1fc9b
#
_entry.id   1d85c404f928b5b5d4aa86c4cae1fc9b
#
_cell.length_a   1.000
_cell.length_b   1.000
_cell.length_c   1.000
_cell.angle_alpha   90.00
_cell.angle_beta   90.00
_cell.angle_gamma   90.00
#
_symmetry.space_group_name_H-M   'P 1'
#
loop_
_entity.id
_entity.type
_entity.pdbx_description
1 polymer ?
#
loop_
_entity_poly.entity_id
_entity_poly.type
_entity_poly.pdbx_seq_one_letter_code
_entity_poly.pdbx_strand_id
1 'polypeptide(L)'
;LPVSHEVERSRLTFRAKGVDDLNVVARLSANPEYWVFKDISAYRGKTLTITFDGPEDALMQVYQSDSIRDAASIYRERNRPQFHFTTRRGWINDPNGCIWHDGQYHLYYQHNPFEREWENMTWGHATSPDLLHWTEQPPVLFPDTLGTMFSGSAVFDKDNTSGFGTKKNPPLVYAYTADRSEKEVQCIAYSLDGGMTLHKYKGNPVIDSHDKWQTRDTRDPRVFWYSPSPRRGEIGKSPSLGGDLEGGWWVLVLNERNGHSIYTSANLKEWTYQSHVNGFWECPDLFPLPVDGNADDVRWVMYG
;
A
#
# COMPACT_ATOMS: atom_id res chain seq x y z
N LEU A 1 -0.05 21.52 9.42
CA LEU A 1 -1.26 21.29 10.20
C LEU A 1 -0.90 21.20 11.67
N PRO A 2 -1.50 21.98 12.56
CA PRO A 2 -1.29 21.97 14.02
C PRO A 2 -2.13 20.85 14.65
N VAL A 3 -1.52 19.92 15.41
CA VAL A 3 -2.20 18.74 15.94
C VAL A 3 -1.99 18.62 17.46
N SER A 4 -3.03 18.20 18.18
CA SER A 4 -2.99 17.85 19.59
C SER A 4 -3.92 16.67 19.89
N HIS A 5 -3.47 15.71 20.70
CA HIS A 5 -4.31 14.61 21.17
C HIS A 5 -5.32 15.00 22.25
N GLU A 6 -5.23 16.22 22.77
CA GLU A 6 -6.17 16.76 23.77
C GLU A 6 -7.52 17.17 23.17
N VAL A 7 -7.67 17.16 21.82
CA VAL A 7 -8.91 17.55 21.14
C VAL A 7 -9.50 16.40 20.38
N GLU A 8 -10.81 16.48 20.11
CA GLU A 8 -11.53 15.48 19.31
C GLU A 8 -11.13 15.53 17.84
N ARG A 9 -11.25 14.39 17.15
CA ARG A 9 -11.08 14.27 15.71
C ARG A 9 -12.18 15.01 14.97
N SER A 10 -11.80 15.74 13.95
CA SER A 10 -12.69 16.45 13.04
C SER A 10 -12.31 16.17 11.59
N ARG A 11 -13.27 16.31 10.69
CA ARG A 11 -13.06 16.05 9.26
C ARG A 11 -12.38 17.23 8.58
N LEU A 12 -11.36 16.92 7.82
CA LEU A 12 -10.63 17.85 6.96
C LEU A 12 -10.75 17.40 5.51
N THR A 13 -11.23 18.27 4.62
CA THR A 13 -11.37 17.97 3.20
C THR A 13 -10.55 18.93 2.36
N PHE A 14 -9.75 18.39 1.45
CA PHE A 14 -8.96 19.14 0.48
C PHE A 14 -9.60 19.00 -0.89
N ARG A 15 -9.93 20.12 -1.54
CA ARG A 15 -10.59 20.15 -2.86
C ARG A 15 -9.88 21.11 -3.82
N ALA A 16 -9.67 20.63 -5.05
CA ALA A 16 -9.25 21.48 -6.14
C ALA A 16 -9.75 20.94 -7.49
N LYS A 17 -10.00 21.83 -8.45
CA LYS A 17 -10.48 21.42 -9.79
C LYS A 17 -9.49 20.46 -10.46
N GLY A 18 -9.98 19.28 -10.86
CA GLY A 18 -9.20 18.25 -11.55
C GLY A 18 -8.19 17.51 -10.67
N VAL A 19 -8.45 17.47 -9.37
CA VAL A 19 -7.78 16.61 -8.38
C VAL A 19 -8.89 15.96 -7.56
N ASP A 20 -8.73 14.68 -7.25
CA ASP A 20 -9.69 13.95 -6.41
C ASP A 20 -9.75 14.57 -5.01
N ASP A 21 -10.95 14.64 -4.43
CA ASP A 21 -11.13 15.11 -3.08
C ASP A 21 -10.41 14.19 -2.10
N LEU A 22 -9.60 14.77 -1.22
CA LEU A 22 -9.01 14.04 -0.11
C LEU A 22 -9.78 14.36 1.17
N ASN A 23 -10.38 13.34 1.76
CA ASN A 23 -11.07 13.41 3.04
C ASN A 23 -10.23 12.68 4.09
N VAL A 24 -9.90 13.37 5.15
CA VAL A 24 -9.17 12.82 6.30
C VAL A 24 -9.80 13.30 7.60
N VAL A 25 -9.52 12.60 8.68
CA VAL A 25 -9.82 13.07 10.02
C VAL A 25 -8.52 13.49 10.72
N ALA A 26 -8.56 14.57 11.46
CA ALA A 26 -7.39 15.09 12.18
C ALA A 26 -7.82 15.84 13.45
N ARG A 27 -6.92 15.87 14.42
CA ARG A 27 -7.11 16.58 15.71
C ARG A 27 -6.47 17.96 15.63
N LEU A 28 -6.99 18.82 14.74
CA LEU A 28 -6.45 20.18 14.63
C LEU A 28 -6.73 20.96 15.91
N SER A 29 -5.72 21.70 16.38
CA SER A 29 -5.78 22.46 17.63
C SER A 29 -5.15 23.83 17.48
N ALA A 30 -5.77 24.84 18.11
CA ALA A 30 -5.17 26.18 18.27
C ALA A 30 -3.93 26.13 19.18
N ASN A 31 -3.84 25.11 20.06
CA ASN A 31 -2.71 24.87 20.95
C ASN A 31 -2.04 23.52 20.59
N PRO A 32 -1.25 23.45 19.52
CA PRO A 32 -0.72 22.19 19.03
C PRO A 32 0.39 21.62 19.92
N GLU A 33 0.37 20.29 20.12
CA GLU A 33 1.50 19.56 20.71
C GLU A 33 2.61 19.36 19.67
N TYR A 34 2.26 19.17 18.38
CA TYR A 34 3.20 19.01 17.28
C TYR A 34 2.57 19.43 15.96
N TRP A 35 3.39 19.41 14.91
CA TRP A 35 2.97 19.76 13.56
C TRP A 35 3.15 18.58 12.62
N VAL A 36 2.15 18.33 11.78
CA VAL A 36 2.23 17.42 10.65
C VAL A 36 2.14 18.21 9.35
N PHE A 37 2.48 17.59 8.25
CA PHE A 37 2.47 18.24 6.92
C PHE A 37 1.79 17.38 5.88
N LYS A 38 1.18 18.02 4.91
CA LYS A 38 0.63 17.42 3.70
C LYS A 38 1.36 18.01 2.52
N ASP A 39 1.97 17.16 1.69
CA ASP A 39 2.47 17.60 0.40
C ASP A 39 1.29 18.06 -0.48
N ILE A 40 1.32 19.29 -0.89
CA ILE A 40 0.31 19.93 -1.73
C ILE A 40 0.80 20.21 -3.16
N SER A 41 1.90 19.60 -3.59
CA SER A 41 2.49 19.79 -4.93
C SER A 41 1.51 19.43 -6.06
N ALA A 42 0.63 18.44 -5.86
CA ALA A 42 -0.44 18.08 -6.80
C ALA A 42 -1.47 19.19 -7.04
N TYR A 43 -1.54 20.18 -6.15
CA TYR A 43 -2.44 21.34 -6.26
C TYR A 43 -1.76 22.58 -6.84
N ARG A 44 -0.49 22.49 -7.25
CA ARG A 44 0.26 23.63 -7.79
C ARG A 44 -0.47 24.28 -8.96
N GLY A 45 -0.60 25.61 -8.92
CA GLY A 45 -1.32 26.39 -9.92
C GLY A 45 -2.85 26.28 -9.86
N LYS A 46 -3.39 25.68 -8.80
CA LYS A 46 -4.83 25.53 -8.57
C LYS A 46 -5.26 26.27 -7.31
N THR A 47 -6.52 26.64 -7.23
CA THR A 47 -7.12 27.07 -5.96
C THR A 47 -7.44 25.85 -5.13
N LEU A 48 -6.78 25.71 -3.98
CA LEU A 48 -7.06 24.68 -2.98
C LEU A 48 -8.06 25.20 -1.97
N THR A 49 -9.22 24.56 -1.86
CA THR A 49 -10.19 24.81 -0.81
C THR A 49 -10.02 23.76 0.27
N ILE A 50 -9.85 24.21 1.51
CA ILE A 50 -9.78 23.35 2.70
C ILE A 50 -11.04 23.62 3.52
N THR A 51 -11.85 22.59 3.77
CA THR A 51 -12.98 22.66 4.70
C THR A 51 -12.70 21.80 5.93
N PHE A 52 -13.16 22.27 7.06
CA PHE A 52 -12.95 21.65 8.37
C PHE A 52 -14.22 21.78 9.20
N ASP A 53 -14.69 20.69 9.80
CA ASP A 53 -15.91 20.67 10.62
C ASP A 53 -15.65 20.83 12.13
N GLY A 54 -14.41 21.10 12.51
CA GLY A 54 -13.98 21.37 13.88
C GLY A 54 -13.86 22.87 14.20
N PRO A 55 -13.22 23.22 15.33
CA PRO A 55 -13.08 24.60 15.79
C PRO A 55 -12.35 25.53 14.80
N GLU A 56 -12.92 26.69 14.52
CA GLU A 56 -12.39 27.65 13.55
C GLU A 56 -11.01 28.17 13.93
N ASP A 57 -10.75 28.41 15.21
CA ASP A 57 -9.46 28.89 15.73
C ASP A 57 -8.30 27.90 15.44
N ALA A 58 -8.59 26.61 15.41
CA ALA A 58 -7.62 25.59 15.00
C ALA A 58 -7.30 25.70 13.51
N LEU A 59 -8.29 25.91 12.66
CA LEU A 59 -8.10 26.10 11.22
C LEU A 59 -7.26 27.34 10.91
N MET A 60 -7.41 28.40 11.67
CA MET A 60 -6.65 29.65 11.55
C MET A 60 -5.14 29.47 11.77
N GLN A 61 -4.71 28.37 12.40
CA GLN A 61 -3.30 28.04 12.56
C GLN A 61 -2.71 27.30 11.36
N VAL A 62 -3.53 26.81 10.44
CA VAL A 62 -3.07 26.13 9.23
C VAL A 62 -2.42 27.12 8.27
N TYR A 63 -1.24 26.80 7.78
CA TYR A 63 -0.54 27.64 6.80
C TYR A 63 0.20 26.84 5.75
N GLN A 64 0.44 27.46 4.59
CA GLN A 64 1.28 26.91 3.54
C GLN A 64 2.74 27.33 3.74
N SER A 65 3.67 26.42 3.44
CA SER A 65 5.10 26.67 3.50
C SER A 65 5.83 25.81 2.46
N ASP A 66 6.96 26.30 1.96
CA ASP A 66 7.88 25.54 1.12
C ASP A 66 8.86 24.67 1.94
N SER A 67 8.77 24.72 3.26
CA SER A 67 9.59 23.94 4.18
C SER A 67 8.73 23.26 5.25
N ILE A 68 9.15 22.08 5.67
CA ILE A 68 8.55 21.37 6.79
C ILE A 68 8.95 22.09 8.09
N ARG A 69 7.99 22.42 8.93
CA ARG A 69 8.24 23.00 10.23
C ARG A 69 9.09 22.04 11.07
N ASP A 70 10.08 22.58 11.75
CA ASP A 70 11.02 21.83 12.60
C ASP A 70 11.83 20.74 11.83
N ALA A 71 12.04 20.93 10.52
CA ALA A 71 12.76 19.97 9.67
C ALA A 71 14.13 19.57 10.25
N ALA A 72 14.82 20.48 10.94
CA ALA A 72 16.13 20.21 11.53
C ALA A 72 16.08 19.22 12.71
N SER A 73 14.92 19.03 13.34
CA SER A 73 14.70 18.08 14.46
C SER A 73 14.22 16.72 14.00
N ILE A 74 13.75 16.59 12.75
CA ILE A 74 13.27 15.32 12.20
C ILE A 74 14.43 14.32 12.15
N TYR A 75 14.20 13.09 12.59
CA TYR A 75 15.18 12.01 12.78
C TYR A 75 16.25 12.28 13.86
N ARG A 76 16.07 13.32 14.67
CA ARG A 76 16.94 13.66 15.80
C ARG A 76 16.21 13.67 17.14
N GLU A 77 14.97 13.23 17.15
CA GLU A 77 14.16 13.14 18.37
C GLU A 77 14.77 12.12 19.33
N ARG A 78 14.74 12.42 20.65
CA ARG A 78 15.36 11.61 21.70
C ARG A 78 14.98 10.12 21.65
N ASN A 79 13.73 9.84 21.31
CA ASN A 79 13.17 8.47 21.30
C ASN A 79 13.07 7.89 19.88
N ARG A 80 13.74 8.47 18.89
CA ARG A 80 13.75 7.96 17.52
C ARG A 80 14.41 6.58 17.49
N PRO A 81 13.75 5.52 16.97
CA PRO A 81 14.37 4.22 16.74
C PRO A 81 15.62 4.34 15.86
N GLN A 82 16.64 3.53 16.18
CA GLN A 82 17.94 3.58 15.49
C GLN A 82 18.15 2.41 14.53
N PHE A 83 17.38 1.31 14.66
CA PHE A 83 17.55 0.09 13.89
C PHE A 83 16.57 -0.07 12.75
N HIS A 84 15.37 0.48 12.89
CA HIS A 84 14.28 0.28 11.94
C HIS A 84 14.03 1.53 11.13
N PHE A 85 13.55 1.34 9.90
CA PHE A 85 12.93 2.44 9.19
C PHE A 85 11.79 3.02 10.03
N THR A 86 11.71 4.35 10.08
CA THR A 86 10.60 5.09 10.66
C THR A 86 10.26 6.25 9.75
N THR A 87 8.96 6.51 9.57
CA THR A 87 8.50 7.69 8.83
C THR A 87 8.87 8.99 9.56
N ARG A 88 8.97 10.09 8.83
CA ARG A 88 9.27 11.41 9.40
C ARG A 88 8.29 11.79 10.49
N ARG A 89 7.01 11.57 10.25
CA ARG A 89 5.93 11.87 11.22
C ARG A 89 4.75 10.95 10.97
N GLY A 90 3.94 10.74 12.02
CA GLY A 90 2.69 10.01 11.98
C GLY A 90 2.82 8.54 12.36
N TRP A 91 1.71 7.82 12.23
CA TRP A 91 1.61 6.40 12.52
C TRP A 91 2.14 5.55 11.38
N ILE A 92 2.76 4.43 11.70
CA ILE A 92 3.20 3.40 10.76
C ILE A 92 2.89 2.02 11.33
N ASN A 93 2.39 1.10 10.49
CA ASN A 93 2.24 -0.32 10.81
C ASN A 93 2.70 -1.20 9.64
N ASP A 94 1.87 -2.04 9.05
CA ASP A 94 2.24 -3.10 8.12
C ASP A 94 3.15 -2.65 6.97
N PRO A 95 4.21 -3.41 6.65
CA PRO A 95 4.91 -3.26 5.39
C PRO A 95 4.02 -3.74 4.24
N ASN A 96 3.97 -2.97 3.17
CA ASN A 96 3.18 -3.23 1.98
C ASN A 96 4.05 -3.23 0.73
N GLY A 97 3.64 -3.95 -0.31
CA GLY A 97 4.20 -3.82 -1.63
C GLY A 97 5.73 -3.93 -1.72
N CYS A 98 6.35 -4.66 -0.79
CA CYS A 98 7.81 -4.84 -0.75
C CYS A 98 8.30 -5.45 -2.05
N ILE A 99 9.18 -4.74 -2.77
CA ILE A 99 9.71 -5.21 -4.04
C ILE A 99 11.12 -4.65 -4.30
N TRP A 100 11.96 -5.48 -4.93
CA TRP A 100 13.21 -5.04 -5.52
C TRP A 100 12.97 -4.70 -7.00
N HIS A 101 13.30 -3.47 -7.41
CA HIS A 101 13.16 -3.03 -8.79
C HIS A 101 14.21 -1.96 -9.12
N ASP A 102 14.83 -2.08 -10.30
CA ASP A 102 15.82 -1.14 -10.84
C ASP A 102 16.89 -0.67 -9.85
N GLY A 103 17.46 -1.63 -9.08
CA GLY A 103 18.55 -1.35 -8.15
C GLY A 103 18.11 -0.73 -6.83
N GLN A 104 16.82 -0.73 -6.51
CA GLN A 104 16.26 -0.23 -5.26
C GLN A 104 15.31 -1.25 -4.62
N TYR A 105 15.37 -1.35 -3.29
CA TYR A 105 14.30 -1.92 -2.49
C TYR A 105 13.24 -0.88 -2.27
N HIS A 106 12.00 -1.21 -2.53
CA HIS A 106 10.84 -0.39 -2.22
C HIS A 106 10.13 -0.99 -1.02
N LEU A 107 9.88 -0.17 -0.03
CA LEU A 107 9.04 -0.42 1.12
C LEU A 107 7.87 0.56 1.06
N TYR A 108 6.69 0.04 0.81
CA TYR A 108 5.47 0.78 1.11
C TYR A 108 4.97 0.34 2.48
N TYR A 109 4.15 1.15 3.11
CA TYR A 109 3.70 0.86 4.48
C TYR A 109 2.38 1.54 4.78
N GLN A 110 1.61 0.93 5.67
CA GLN A 110 0.42 1.55 6.24
C GLN A 110 0.83 2.79 7.01
N HIS A 111 0.18 3.91 6.73
CA HIS A 111 0.57 5.21 7.23
C HIS A 111 -0.61 6.11 7.53
N ASN A 112 -0.65 6.68 8.73
CA ASN A 112 -1.46 7.87 9.01
C ASN A 112 -0.53 9.09 9.08
N PRO A 113 -0.46 9.93 8.03
CA PRO A 113 0.46 11.07 8.02
C PRO A 113 0.02 12.25 8.91
N PHE A 114 -1.19 12.20 9.48
CA PHE A 114 -1.80 13.31 10.18
C PHE A 114 -1.80 13.17 11.70
N GLU A 115 -1.61 11.96 12.21
CA GLU A 115 -1.62 11.67 13.64
C GLU A 115 -0.63 10.56 14.01
N ARG A 116 -0.40 10.35 15.32
CA ARG A 116 0.39 9.26 15.89
C ARG A 116 -0.45 8.03 16.29
N GLU A 117 -1.69 7.96 15.84
CA GLU A 117 -2.61 6.85 16.06
C GLU A 117 -3.10 6.29 14.72
N TRP A 118 -3.58 5.06 14.75
CA TRP A 118 -4.16 4.41 13.58
C TRP A 118 -5.40 5.14 13.08
N GLU A 119 -5.39 5.60 11.86
CA GLU A 119 -6.49 6.25 11.13
C GLU A 119 -6.02 6.61 9.71
N ASN A 120 -6.92 7.03 8.81
CA ASN A 120 -6.61 7.58 7.48
C ASN A 120 -5.65 6.72 6.66
N MET A 121 -5.76 5.39 6.73
CA MET A 121 -4.77 4.50 6.15
C MET A 121 -4.45 4.86 4.70
N THR A 122 -3.20 5.16 4.51
CA THR A 122 -2.55 5.63 3.28
C THR A 122 -1.34 4.74 3.05
N TRP A 123 -0.87 4.55 1.84
CA TRP A 123 0.43 3.93 1.64
C TRP A 123 1.52 5.00 1.63
N GLY A 124 2.35 5.00 2.68
CA GLY A 124 3.65 5.66 2.69
C GLY A 124 4.63 4.90 1.79
N HIS A 125 5.78 5.50 1.46
CA HIS A 125 6.78 4.91 0.60
C HIS A 125 8.19 5.27 1.05
N ALA A 126 9.10 4.32 0.99
CA ALA A 126 10.54 4.53 1.18
C ALA A 126 11.34 3.65 0.21
N THR A 127 12.52 4.10 -0.16
CA THR A 127 13.45 3.35 -1.02
C THR A 127 14.80 3.17 -0.34
N SER A 128 15.48 2.05 -0.65
CA SER A 128 16.81 1.74 -0.13
C SER A 128 17.65 0.97 -1.15
N PRO A 129 18.95 1.25 -1.29
CA PRO A 129 19.84 0.44 -2.11
C PRO A 129 20.27 -0.86 -1.41
N ASP A 130 20.13 -0.98 -0.08
CA ASP A 130 20.79 -1.99 0.73
C ASP A 130 19.98 -2.51 1.94
N LEU A 131 18.70 -2.10 2.11
CA LEU A 131 17.81 -2.40 3.24
C LEU A 131 18.25 -1.77 4.58
N LEU A 132 19.31 -1.00 4.60
CA LEU A 132 19.84 -0.32 5.79
C LEU A 132 19.65 1.20 5.70
N HIS A 133 19.93 1.77 4.55
CA HIS A 133 19.85 3.21 4.31
C HIS A 133 18.58 3.53 3.52
N TRP A 134 17.59 4.03 4.23
CA TRP A 134 16.27 4.33 3.68
C TRP A 134 16.09 5.82 3.39
N THR A 135 15.47 6.12 2.25
CA THR A 135 15.02 7.45 1.88
C THR A 135 13.50 7.45 1.81
N GLU A 136 12.85 8.21 2.67
CA GLU A 136 11.40 8.37 2.64
C GLU A 136 10.99 9.19 1.42
N GLN A 137 10.04 8.64 0.67
CA GLN A 137 9.43 9.22 -0.52
C GLN A 137 8.04 9.81 -0.19
N PRO A 138 7.42 10.58 -1.07
CA PRO A 138 6.03 10.97 -0.91
C PRO A 138 5.10 9.74 -0.82
N PRO A 139 4.02 9.80 -0.01
CA PRO A 139 2.99 8.76 0.00
C PRO A 139 2.34 8.58 -1.38
N VAL A 140 1.96 7.35 -1.72
CA VAL A 140 1.56 6.97 -3.08
C VAL A 140 0.10 6.57 -3.26
N LEU A 141 -0.58 6.05 -2.22
CA LEU A 141 -2.00 5.74 -2.24
C LEU A 141 -2.72 6.45 -1.11
N PHE A 142 -3.80 7.15 -1.45
CA PHE A 142 -4.62 7.90 -0.51
C PHE A 142 -6.05 7.36 -0.49
N PRO A 143 -6.80 7.54 0.63
CA PRO A 143 -8.22 7.23 0.70
C PRO A 143 -9.02 7.84 -0.46
N ASP A 144 -10.02 7.10 -0.92
CA ASP A 144 -10.95 7.54 -1.96
C ASP A 144 -12.39 7.10 -1.65
N THR A 145 -13.26 7.07 -2.67
CA THR A 145 -14.66 6.66 -2.52
C THR A 145 -14.83 5.17 -2.22
N LEU A 146 -13.82 4.34 -2.47
CA LEU A 146 -13.82 2.92 -2.12
C LEU A 146 -13.37 2.66 -0.68
N GLY A 147 -12.74 3.64 -0.03
CA GLY A 147 -12.33 3.54 1.36
C GLY A 147 -10.90 4.00 1.64
N THR A 148 -10.38 3.60 2.80
CA THR A 148 -8.97 3.76 3.19
C THR A 148 -8.12 2.62 2.60
N MET A 149 -6.81 2.86 2.47
CA MET A 149 -5.89 1.96 1.78
C MET A 149 -5.27 0.98 2.76
N PHE A 150 -5.83 -0.22 2.87
CA PHE A 150 -5.29 -1.31 3.69
C PHE A 150 -4.16 -2.04 2.98
N SER A 151 -3.63 -3.06 3.65
CA SER A 151 -2.42 -3.77 3.25
C SER A 151 -2.53 -4.51 1.91
N GLY A 152 -1.37 -4.87 1.38
CA GLY A 152 -1.28 -5.56 0.11
C GLY A 152 0.16 -5.77 -0.37
N SER A 153 0.31 -6.20 -1.61
CA SER A 153 1.57 -6.62 -2.19
C SER A 153 1.84 -5.98 -3.56
N ALA A 154 3.09 -6.10 -4.04
CA ALA A 154 3.51 -5.64 -5.36
C ALA A 154 4.10 -6.77 -6.19
N VAL A 155 3.94 -6.68 -7.51
CA VAL A 155 4.58 -7.56 -8.49
C VAL A 155 5.10 -6.76 -9.68
N PHE A 156 6.15 -7.24 -10.32
CA PHE A 156 6.61 -6.74 -11.60
C PHE A 156 5.95 -7.53 -12.73
N ASP A 157 5.03 -6.91 -13.46
CA ASP A 157 4.35 -7.50 -14.61
C ASP A 157 5.21 -7.33 -15.87
N LYS A 158 6.33 -8.07 -15.91
CA LYS A 158 7.36 -7.98 -16.95
C LYS A 158 6.81 -8.13 -18.37
N ASP A 159 5.83 -9.01 -18.53
CA ASP A 159 5.25 -9.31 -19.84
C ASP A 159 4.04 -8.41 -20.18
N ASN A 160 3.73 -7.45 -19.28
CA ASN A 160 2.61 -6.54 -19.43
C ASN A 160 1.28 -7.26 -19.64
N THR A 161 1.06 -8.32 -18.90
CA THR A 161 -0.17 -9.13 -18.97
C THR A 161 -1.40 -8.33 -18.59
N SER A 162 -1.22 -7.37 -17.68
CA SER A 162 -2.27 -6.44 -17.27
C SER A 162 -2.63 -5.42 -18.35
N GLY A 163 -1.71 -5.15 -19.29
CA GLY A 163 -1.91 -4.11 -20.30
C GLY A 163 -1.86 -2.68 -19.75
N PHE A 164 -1.36 -2.47 -18.52
CA PHE A 164 -1.22 -1.11 -17.96
C PHE A 164 -0.03 -0.34 -18.52
N GLY A 165 0.99 -1.05 -18.99
CA GLY A 165 2.18 -0.49 -19.60
C GLY A 165 2.37 -0.89 -21.05
N THR A 166 3.62 -1.12 -21.41
CA THR A 166 4.04 -1.63 -22.72
C THR A 166 5.15 -2.66 -22.52
N LYS A 167 5.49 -3.45 -23.56
CA LYS A 167 6.65 -4.36 -23.52
C LYS A 167 7.99 -3.66 -23.25
N LYS A 168 8.10 -2.36 -23.59
CA LYS A 168 9.32 -1.56 -23.35
C LYS A 168 9.30 -0.87 -21.99
N ASN A 169 8.14 -0.67 -21.42
CA ASN A 169 7.93 -0.10 -20.09
C ASN A 169 6.85 -0.90 -19.38
N PRO A 170 7.18 -2.12 -18.90
CA PRO A 170 6.25 -2.97 -18.17
C PRO A 170 5.96 -2.38 -16.79
N PRO A 171 4.73 -2.56 -16.26
CA PRO A 171 4.32 -1.93 -15.03
C PRO A 171 4.78 -2.70 -13.78
N LEU A 172 4.98 -1.97 -12.68
CA LEU A 172 4.78 -2.53 -11.37
C LEU A 172 3.27 -2.51 -11.07
N VAL A 173 2.73 -3.61 -10.57
CA VAL A 173 1.31 -3.74 -10.22
C VAL A 173 1.16 -4.04 -8.74
N TYR A 174 0.22 -3.36 -8.11
CA TYR A 174 -0.02 -3.41 -6.67
C TYR A 174 -1.44 -3.89 -6.43
N ALA A 175 -1.58 -4.96 -5.65
CA ALA A 175 -2.88 -5.39 -5.13
C ALA A 175 -3.01 -4.88 -3.70
N TYR A 176 -4.14 -4.28 -3.37
CA TYR A 176 -4.40 -3.71 -2.04
C TYR A 176 -5.86 -3.83 -1.66
N THR A 177 -6.13 -3.75 -0.38
CA THR A 177 -7.50 -3.71 0.13
C THR A 177 -7.96 -2.26 0.30
N ALA A 178 -9.19 -1.97 -0.13
CA ALA A 178 -9.89 -0.72 0.20
C ALA A 178 -10.96 -1.02 1.25
N ASP A 179 -10.90 -0.34 2.40
CA ASP A 179 -11.83 -0.52 3.53
C ASP A 179 -12.80 0.66 3.67
N ARG A 180 -14.10 0.37 3.66
CA ARG A 180 -15.19 1.32 3.91
C ARG A 180 -15.89 1.08 5.24
N SER A 181 -15.21 0.52 6.24
CA SER A 181 -15.74 0.18 7.56
C SER A 181 -16.76 -0.97 7.57
N GLU A 182 -17.62 -1.06 6.58
CA GLU A 182 -18.64 -2.12 6.48
C GLU A 182 -18.24 -3.21 5.48
N LYS A 183 -17.29 -2.90 4.59
CA LYS A 183 -16.94 -3.76 3.46
C LYS A 183 -15.49 -3.53 3.04
N GLU A 184 -14.73 -4.60 2.95
CA GLU A 184 -13.40 -4.64 2.39
C GLU A 184 -13.45 -5.24 0.98
N VAL A 185 -12.77 -4.60 0.03
CA VAL A 185 -12.69 -5.05 -1.36
C VAL A 185 -11.25 -4.99 -1.87
N GLN A 186 -10.90 -5.86 -2.83
CA GLN A 186 -9.55 -5.87 -3.38
C GLN A 186 -9.47 -5.01 -4.62
N CYS A 187 -8.42 -4.21 -4.67
CA CYS A 187 -8.17 -3.21 -5.69
C CYS A 187 -6.78 -3.36 -6.30
N ILE A 188 -6.60 -2.79 -7.48
CA ILE A 188 -5.31 -2.75 -8.19
C ILE A 188 -4.90 -1.29 -8.41
N ALA A 189 -3.60 -1.03 -8.20
CA ALA A 189 -2.91 0.15 -8.72
C ALA A 189 -1.71 -0.29 -9.54
N TYR A 190 -1.15 0.62 -10.34
CA TYR A 190 0.03 0.35 -11.15
C TYR A 190 0.94 1.57 -11.23
N SER A 191 2.21 1.32 -11.49
CA SER A 191 3.23 2.34 -11.71
C SER A 191 3.96 2.10 -13.03
N LEU A 192 4.31 3.20 -13.71
CA LEU A 192 5.09 3.21 -14.95
C LEU A 192 6.41 3.98 -14.80
N ASP A 193 6.72 4.43 -13.59
CA ASP A 193 7.89 5.23 -13.22
C ASP A 193 8.73 4.59 -12.11
N GLY A 194 8.77 3.25 -12.09
CA GLY A 194 9.56 2.50 -11.11
C GLY A 194 9.00 2.55 -9.69
N GLY A 195 7.68 2.71 -9.52
CA GLY A 195 7.05 2.68 -8.20
C GLY A 195 6.96 4.03 -7.49
N MET A 196 7.38 5.12 -8.15
CA MET A 196 7.37 6.45 -7.53
C MET A 196 5.98 7.08 -7.49
N THR A 197 5.13 6.78 -8.49
CA THR A 197 3.71 7.16 -8.49
C THR A 197 2.82 5.95 -8.77
N LEU A 198 1.68 5.87 -8.10
CA LEU A 198 0.70 4.80 -8.28
C LEU A 198 -0.60 5.35 -8.86
N HIS A 199 -1.05 4.71 -9.92
CA HIS A 199 -2.32 5.01 -10.59
C HIS A 199 -3.34 3.93 -10.25
N LYS A 200 -4.44 4.29 -9.60
CA LYS A 200 -5.54 3.36 -9.30
C LYS A 200 -6.22 2.89 -10.57
N TYR A 201 -6.48 1.60 -10.67
CA TYR A 201 -7.19 1.04 -11.82
C TYR A 201 -8.66 1.50 -11.82
N LYS A 202 -9.14 2.01 -12.95
CA LYS A 202 -10.51 2.54 -13.08
C LYS A 202 -11.60 1.46 -12.96
N GLY A 203 -11.24 0.19 -13.15
CA GLY A 203 -12.15 -0.95 -13.01
C GLY A 203 -12.18 -1.55 -11.61
N ASN A 204 -11.61 -0.89 -10.60
CA ASN A 204 -11.71 -1.34 -9.21
C ASN A 204 -13.15 -1.29 -8.68
N PRO A 205 -13.53 -2.20 -7.77
CA PRO A 205 -12.73 -3.31 -7.23
C PRO A 205 -12.57 -4.48 -8.22
N VAL A 206 -11.48 -5.25 -8.12
CA VAL A 206 -11.24 -6.46 -8.91
C VAL A 206 -11.69 -7.75 -8.22
N ILE A 207 -11.80 -7.74 -6.89
CA ILE A 207 -12.44 -8.80 -6.10
C ILE A 207 -13.36 -8.14 -5.08
N ASP A 208 -14.60 -8.60 -5.06
CA ASP A 208 -15.61 -8.29 -4.07
C ASP A 208 -16.25 -9.60 -3.63
N SER A 209 -15.79 -10.12 -2.51
CA SER A 209 -16.21 -11.43 -1.98
C SER A 209 -17.13 -11.33 -0.76
N HIS A 210 -17.56 -10.12 -0.39
CA HIS A 210 -18.42 -9.88 0.75
C HIS A 210 -19.69 -10.76 0.72
N ASP A 211 -20.39 -10.77 -0.41
CA ASP A 211 -21.64 -11.54 -0.55
C ASP A 211 -21.41 -13.06 -0.48
N LYS A 212 -20.24 -13.53 -0.94
CA LYS A 212 -19.86 -14.95 -0.87
C LYS A 212 -19.61 -15.41 0.57
N TRP A 213 -18.88 -14.60 1.35
CA TRP A 213 -18.42 -15.01 2.67
C TRP A 213 -19.28 -14.48 3.82
N GLN A 214 -20.15 -13.49 3.55
CA GLN A 214 -20.99 -12.81 4.54
C GLN A 214 -20.15 -12.24 5.71
N THR A 215 -18.99 -11.67 5.37
CA THR A 215 -18.08 -11.02 6.31
C THR A 215 -17.45 -9.81 5.66
N ARG A 216 -17.05 -8.81 6.47
CA ARG A 216 -16.22 -7.72 6.00
C ARG A 216 -14.74 -8.11 5.92
N ASP A 217 -14.30 -9.13 6.66
CA ASP A 217 -12.89 -9.51 6.79
C ASP A 217 -12.39 -10.20 5.51
N THR A 218 -12.05 -9.39 4.50
CA THR A 218 -11.52 -9.82 3.21
C THR A 218 -10.38 -8.88 2.80
N ARG A 219 -9.13 -9.16 3.28
CA ARG A 219 -8.00 -8.22 3.14
C ARG A 219 -6.65 -8.86 2.93
N ASP A 220 -5.63 -8.02 2.71
CA ASP A 220 -4.23 -8.34 2.62
C ASP A 220 -3.87 -9.24 1.42
N PRO A 221 -4.15 -8.82 0.17
CA PRO A 221 -3.88 -9.64 -0.99
C PRO A 221 -2.37 -9.82 -1.22
N ARG A 222 -1.91 -11.07 -1.23
CA ARG A 222 -0.56 -11.47 -1.62
C ARG A 222 -0.58 -12.01 -3.04
N VAL A 223 0.09 -11.34 -3.97
CA VAL A 223 0.15 -11.73 -5.39
C VAL A 223 1.54 -12.19 -5.76
N PHE A 224 1.63 -13.24 -6.62
CA PHE A 224 2.86 -13.71 -7.24
C PHE A 224 2.57 -14.42 -8.56
N TRP A 225 3.59 -14.56 -9.41
CA TRP A 225 3.51 -15.38 -10.61
C TRP A 225 3.81 -16.82 -10.29
N TYR A 226 2.97 -17.75 -10.75
CA TYR A 226 3.18 -19.18 -10.65
C TYR A 226 3.37 -19.79 -12.06
N SER A 227 4.44 -20.58 -12.23
CA SER A 227 4.66 -21.41 -13.40
C SER A 227 4.74 -22.88 -12.98
N PRO A 228 3.92 -23.78 -13.53
CA PRO A 228 3.94 -25.21 -13.18
C PRO A 228 5.20 -25.93 -13.63
N SER A 229 6.02 -25.34 -14.49
CA SER A 229 7.29 -25.89 -14.95
C SER A 229 8.43 -24.92 -14.63
N PRO A 230 8.92 -24.86 -13.37
CA PRO A 230 10.13 -24.11 -13.10
C PRO A 230 11.28 -24.68 -13.95
N ARG A 231 11.97 -23.84 -14.69
CA ARG A 231 13.19 -24.26 -15.39
C ARG A 231 14.18 -24.79 -14.35
N ARG A 232 14.80 -25.92 -14.62
CA ARG A 232 15.80 -26.55 -13.75
C ARG A 232 16.86 -25.50 -13.35
N GLY A 233 16.99 -25.18 -12.06
CA GLY A 233 17.90 -24.15 -11.53
C GLY A 233 17.27 -22.79 -11.16
N GLU A 234 15.97 -22.58 -11.35
CA GLU A 234 15.23 -21.36 -10.93
C GLU A 234 14.48 -21.53 -9.60
N ILE A 235 14.64 -22.68 -8.95
CA ILE A 235 14.09 -22.97 -7.63
C ILE A 235 14.80 -22.07 -6.60
N GLY A 236 14.04 -21.23 -5.89
CA GLY A 236 14.59 -20.27 -4.91
C GLY A 236 14.81 -18.86 -5.44
N LYS A 237 14.67 -18.62 -6.74
CA LYS A 237 14.41 -17.27 -7.23
C LYS A 237 12.93 -17.02 -7.08
N SER A 238 12.56 -15.91 -6.43
CA SER A 238 11.18 -15.41 -6.52
C SER A 238 10.71 -15.65 -7.96
N PRO A 239 9.48 -16.14 -8.23
CA PRO A 239 8.99 -16.31 -9.59
C PRO A 239 8.77 -14.96 -10.29
N SER A 240 9.69 -14.06 -10.08
CA SER A 240 9.86 -12.86 -10.81
C SER A 240 10.61 -13.24 -12.04
N LEU A 241 10.16 -13.16 -13.14
CA LEU A 241 10.98 -13.04 -14.33
C LEU A 241 10.66 -14.06 -15.44
N GLY A 242 9.54 -13.75 -16.14
CA GLY A 242 9.49 -13.93 -17.57
C GLY A 242 9.68 -15.36 -18.05
N GLY A 243 8.66 -16.16 -17.88
CA GLY A 243 8.38 -17.23 -18.84
C GLY A 243 7.33 -16.70 -19.84
N ASP A 244 7.43 -17.09 -21.08
CA ASP A 244 6.33 -16.98 -22.03
C ASP A 244 5.06 -17.48 -21.33
N LEU A 245 3.90 -16.87 -21.63
CA LEU A 245 2.59 -17.21 -21.05
C LEU A 245 2.18 -18.70 -21.25
N GLU A 246 3.01 -19.51 -21.86
CA GLU A 246 2.81 -20.94 -22.00
C GLU A 246 2.90 -21.63 -20.64
N GLY A 247 1.78 -21.62 -19.91
CA GLY A 247 1.54 -22.45 -18.73
C GLY A 247 1.68 -21.81 -17.37
N GLY A 248 1.72 -20.46 -17.23
CA GLY A 248 1.72 -19.76 -15.93
C GLY A 248 0.53 -18.83 -15.75
N TRP A 249 0.27 -18.43 -14.49
CA TRP A 249 -0.74 -17.45 -14.11
C TRP A 249 -0.37 -16.71 -12.81
N TRP A 250 -1.00 -15.58 -12.63
CA TRP A 250 -0.95 -14.86 -11.36
C TRP A 250 -1.76 -15.60 -10.31
N VAL A 251 -1.19 -15.79 -9.17
CA VAL A 251 -1.85 -16.33 -7.98
C VAL A 251 -2.02 -15.20 -6.97
N LEU A 252 -3.21 -15.11 -6.37
CA LEU A 252 -3.50 -14.21 -5.27
C LEU A 252 -3.99 -15.04 -4.09
N VAL A 253 -3.33 -14.85 -2.94
CA VAL A 253 -3.77 -15.39 -1.65
C VAL A 253 -4.38 -14.24 -0.86
N LEU A 254 -5.57 -14.44 -0.31
CA LEU A 254 -6.36 -13.41 0.36
C LEU A 254 -6.87 -13.92 1.69
N ASN A 255 -6.70 -13.15 2.75
CA ASN A 255 -7.41 -13.42 3.99
C ASN A 255 -8.91 -13.22 3.78
N GLU A 256 -9.69 -14.25 3.99
CA GLU A 256 -11.14 -14.22 3.90
C GLU A 256 -11.77 -15.09 4.98
N ARG A 257 -12.73 -14.53 5.71
CA ARG A 257 -13.44 -15.23 6.76
C ARG A 257 -12.48 -15.74 7.86
N ASN A 258 -12.23 -17.06 7.93
CA ASN A 258 -11.42 -17.73 8.94
C ASN A 258 -10.25 -18.50 8.31
N GLY A 259 -9.67 -17.97 7.25
CA GLY A 259 -8.59 -18.62 6.52
C GLY A 259 -8.15 -17.85 5.28
N HIS A 260 -7.46 -18.53 4.40
CA HIS A 260 -6.93 -17.96 3.18
C HIS A 260 -7.58 -18.56 1.94
N SER A 261 -8.09 -17.70 1.07
CA SER A 261 -8.57 -18.08 -0.27
C SER A 261 -7.48 -17.91 -1.32
N ILE A 262 -7.48 -18.79 -2.31
CA ILE A 262 -6.58 -18.74 -3.46
C ILE A 262 -7.39 -18.39 -4.69
N TYR A 263 -6.90 -17.40 -5.44
CA TYR A 263 -7.43 -16.97 -6.71
C TYR A 263 -6.36 -17.04 -7.79
N THR A 264 -6.77 -17.18 -9.05
CA THR A 264 -5.86 -17.13 -10.21
C THR A 264 -6.33 -16.11 -11.24
N SER A 265 -5.38 -15.54 -11.98
CA SER A 265 -5.66 -14.55 -13.02
C SER A 265 -4.64 -14.66 -14.16
N ALA A 266 -5.08 -14.42 -15.38
CA ALA A 266 -4.19 -14.25 -16.54
C ALA A 266 -3.69 -12.81 -16.71
N ASN A 267 -4.36 -11.82 -16.09
CA ASN A 267 -4.19 -10.41 -16.42
C ASN A 267 -4.22 -9.45 -15.21
N LEU A 268 -4.15 -9.98 -13.96
CA LEU A 268 -4.20 -9.21 -12.71
C LEU A 268 -5.50 -8.42 -12.45
N LYS A 269 -6.45 -8.45 -13.37
CA LYS A 269 -7.72 -7.69 -13.30
C LYS A 269 -8.93 -8.58 -13.09
N GLU A 270 -8.91 -9.77 -13.68
CA GLU A 270 -9.99 -10.74 -13.60
C GLU A 270 -9.52 -11.95 -12.82
N TRP A 271 -10.16 -12.22 -11.69
CA TRP A 271 -9.74 -13.25 -10.74
C TRP A 271 -10.76 -14.38 -10.63
N THR A 272 -10.27 -15.61 -10.68
CA THR A 272 -11.07 -16.82 -10.52
C THR A 272 -10.73 -17.49 -9.20
N TYR A 273 -11.74 -17.66 -8.34
CA TYR A 273 -11.59 -18.40 -7.09
C TYR A 273 -11.23 -19.87 -7.34
N GLN A 274 -10.27 -20.39 -6.60
CA GLN A 274 -9.79 -21.78 -6.71
C GLN A 274 -10.09 -22.61 -5.46
N SER A 275 -9.68 -22.14 -4.28
CA SER A 275 -9.82 -22.91 -3.04
C SER A 275 -9.74 -22.01 -1.82
N HIS A 276 -10.05 -22.60 -0.65
CA HIS A 276 -9.95 -21.95 0.66
C HIS A 276 -9.34 -22.91 1.68
N VAL A 277 -8.44 -22.41 2.53
CA VAL A 277 -7.78 -23.14 3.61
C VAL A 277 -8.11 -22.44 4.92
N ASN A 278 -8.77 -23.16 5.83
CA ASN A 278 -9.16 -22.61 7.14
C ASN A 278 -7.99 -22.58 8.13
N GLY A 279 -8.11 -21.76 9.16
CA GLY A 279 -7.20 -21.73 10.32
C GLY A 279 -6.08 -20.73 10.22
N PHE A 280 -6.19 -19.76 9.31
CA PHE A 280 -5.28 -18.61 9.14
C PHE A 280 -6.00 -17.30 9.40
N TRP A 281 -5.23 -16.24 9.65
CA TRP A 281 -5.73 -14.90 9.90
C TRP A 281 -4.77 -13.87 9.31
N GLU A 282 -5.24 -12.84 8.68
CA GLU A 282 -4.51 -11.68 8.13
C GLU A 282 -3.17 -11.96 7.41
N CYS A 283 -2.66 -11.00 6.69
CA CYS A 283 -1.31 -10.94 6.11
C CYS A 283 -0.83 -12.26 5.49
N PRO A 284 -1.61 -12.92 4.58
CA PRO A 284 -1.23 -14.19 4.00
C PRO A 284 0.08 -14.11 3.23
N ASP A 285 0.91 -15.14 3.32
CA ASP A 285 1.97 -15.37 2.36
C ASP A 285 2.02 -16.84 1.94
N LEU A 286 2.45 -17.08 0.71
CA LEU A 286 2.60 -18.40 0.11
C LEU A 286 3.83 -18.40 -0.80
N PHE A 287 4.82 -19.22 -0.48
CA PHE A 287 6.08 -19.26 -1.21
C PHE A 287 6.73 -20.64 -1.14
N PRO A 288 7.59 -21.00 -2.13
CA PRO A 288 8.31 -22.25 -2.13
C PRO A 288 9.58 -22.15 -1.29
N LEU A 289 9.86 -23.20 -0.50
CA LEU A 289 11.12 -23.36 0.23
C LEU A 289 11.77 -24.71 -0.10
N PRO A 290 13.09 -24.75 -0.35
CA PRO A 290 13.83 -26.00 -0.46
C PRO A 290 13.99 -26.64 0.92
N VAL A 291 13.75 -27.96 1.03
CA VAL A 291 13.97 -28.73 2.26
C VAL A 291 15.47 -28.90 2.45
N ASP A 292 15.99 -28.46 3.60
CA ASP A 292 17.43 -28.54 3.96
C ASP A 292 18.36 -27.98 2.85
N GLY A 293 17.90 -26.99 2.09
CA GLY A 293 18.64 -26.41 0.98
C GLY A 293 18.65 -27.27 -0.30
N ASN A 294 17.92 -28.40 -0.34
CA ASN A 294 17.81 -29.26 -1.49
C ASN A 294 16.86 -28.66 -2.54
N ALA A 295 17.42 -28.17 -3.64
CA ALA A 295 16.67 -27.55 -4.73
C ALA A 295 15.73 -28.53 -5.49
N ASP A 296 15.92 -29.84 -5.34
CA ASP A 296 15.08 -30.87 -5.97
C ASP A 296 13.89 -31.29 -5.05
N ASP A 297 13.90 -30.92 -3.76
CA ASP A 297 12.79 -31.12 -2.80
C ASP A 297 12.27 -29.77 -2.29
N VAL A 298 11.30 -29.22 -2.99
CA VAL A 298 10.69 -27.93 -2.68
C VAL A 298 9.29 -28.13 -2.10
N ARG A 299 9.00 -27.45 -0.99
CA ARG A 299 7.67 -27.43 -0.35
C ARG A 299 7.10 -26.01 -0.42
N TRP A 300 5.82 -25.94 -0.69
CA TRP A 300 5.07 -24.70 -0.55
C TRP A 300 4.70 -24.48 0.92
N VAL A 301 5.05 -23.31 1.41
CA VAL A 301 4.76 -22.88 2.80
C VAL A 301 3.74 -21.76 2.74
N MET A 302 2.64 -21.93 3.47
CA MET A 302 1.63 -20.91 3.70
C MET A 302 1.67 -20.50 5.16
N TYR A 303 1.59 -19.21 5.43
CA TYR A 303 1.39 -18.68 6.77
C TYR A 303 0.52 -17.42 6.75
N GLY A 304 0.06 -16.97 7.96
CA GLY A 304 -0.68 -15.76 8.22
C GLY A 304 -1.09 -15.71 9.68
#